data_ba5ce3575bd2e88323f4ce3c71050328
#
_entry.id   ba5ce3575bd2e88323f4ce3c71050328
#
_cell.length_a   1.000
_cell.length_b   1.000
_cell.length_c   1.000
_cell.angle_alpha   90.00
_cell.angle_beta   90.00
_cell.angle_gamma   90.00
#
_symmetry.space_group_name_H-M   'P 1'
#
loop_
_entity.id
_entity.type
_entity.pdbx_description
1 polymer ?
#
loop_
_entity_poly.entity_id
_entity_poly.type
_entity_poly.pdbx_seq_one_letter_code
_entity_poly.pdbx_strand_id
1 'polypeptide(L)'
;MIQPDGSILGLDYSEERIRYAKQHYAQESSIDFQIHNLRDPLDSMGLFDLIWVRFFLEYYRVESPDIVKNLIAGLKPGGHLCLLDLDHNCLNHYELPTKMEKILFELMNRLEKEYNFDPFSGRKLYAYLYDLGYQDIQLDLRAHHLIYGKIRDEDLFNWIKKVEVASMKTEELFEDYPGGHDAFFADFTKFFLDMRRFTYTPLILCKGMKPLFP
;
A
#
# COMPACT_ATOMS: atom_id res chain seq x y z
N MET A 1 21.50 5.05 -1.66
CA MET A 1 22.13 5.46 -2.94
C MET A 1 22.52 4.20 -3.68
N ILE A 2 22.20 4.13 -4.95
CA ILE A 2 22.67 3.04 -5.82
C ILE A 2 24.15 3.28 -6.09
N GLN A 3 24.93 2.19 -6.11
CA GLN A 3 26.35 2.27 -6.50
C GLN A 3 26.48 2.85 -7.93
N PRO A 4 27.60 3.48 -8.30
CA PRO A 4 27.75 4.11 -9.62
C PRO A 4 27.51 3.17 -10.81
N ASP A 5 27.70 1.88 -10.63
CA ASP A 5 27.47 0.80 -11.60
C ASP A 5 26.17 0.00 -11.34
N GLY A 6 25.37 0.42 -10.40
CA GLY A 6 24.10 -0.18 -10.07
C GLY A 6 23.00 0.15 -11.07
N SER A 7 21.99 -0.72 -11.18
CA SER A 7 20.82 -0.53 -12.03
C SER A 7 19.51 -0.72 -11.25
N ILE A 8 18.45 -0.09 -11.74
CA ILE A 8 17.09 -0.24 -11.21
C ILE A 8 16.21 -0.79 -12.33
N LEU A 9 15.43 -1.81 -11.99
CA LEU A 9 14.31 -2.27 -12.80
C LEU A 9 13.00 -1.99 -12.08
N GLY A 10 12.19 -1.09 -12.63
CA GLY A 10 10.84 -0.80 -12.16
C GLY A 10 9.82 -1.71 -12.86
N LEU A 11 8.96 -2.36 -12.08
CA LEU A 11 7.92 -3.26 -12.57
C LEU A 11 6.53 -2.75 -12.20
N ASP A 12 5.62 -2.77 -13.15
CA ASP A 12 4.18 -2.56 -12.93
C ASP A 12 3.39 -3.36 -13.96
N TYR A 13 2.20 -3.80 -13.62
CA TYR A 13 1.30 -4.47 -14.56
C TYR A 13 0.63 -3.50 -15.56
N SER A 14 0.49 -2.23 -15.18
CA SER A 14 -0.16 -1.22 -15.99
C SER A 14 0.77 -0.69 -17.08
N GLU A 15 0.41 -0.95 -18.34
CA GLU A 15 1.10 -0.38 -19.50
C GLU A 15 1.16 1.15 -19.46
N GLU A 16 0.08 1.80 -19.00
CA GLU A 16 0.01 3.25 -18.90
C GLU A 16 1.00 3.80 -17.88
N ARG A 17 1.10 3.17 -16.70
CA ARG A 17 2.08 3.56 -15.67
C ARG A 17 3.51 3.33 -16.14
N ILE A 18 3.80 2.23 -16.79
CA ILE A 18 5.12 1.95 -17.36
C ILE A 18 5.48 2.96 -18.45
N ARG A 19 4.54 3.29 -19.33
CA ARG A 19 4.75 4.32 -20.35
C ARG A 19 5.07 5.68 -19.72
N TYR A 20 4.29 6.08 -18.72
CA TYR A 20 4.55 7.31 -17.96
C TYR A 20 5.91 7.29 -17.27
N ALA A 21 6.26 6.18 -16.61
CA ALA A 21 7.55 6.04 -15.92
C ALA A 21 8.73 6.13 -16.90
N LYS A 22 8.66 5.46 -18.05
CA LYS A 22 9.68 5.56 -19.11
C LYS A 22 9.84 6.98 -19.62
N GLN A 23 8.74 7.70 -19.80
CA GLN A 23 8.77 9.07 -20.31
C GLN A 23 9.40 10.06 -19.32
N HIS A 24 9.18 9.86 -18.02
CA HIS A 24 9.57 10.85 -17.01
C HIS A 24 10.80 10.49 -16.17
N TYR A 25 11.14 9.20 -16.06
CA TYR A 25 12.18 8.73 -15.13
C TYR A 25 13.27 7.87 -15.75
N ALA A 26 13.13 7.40 -16.98
CA ALA A 26 14.17 6.61 -17.67
C ALA A 26 15.20 7.49 -18.41
N GLN A 27 15.52 8.66 -17.88
CA GLN A 27 16.50 9.57 -18.48
C GLN A 27 17.95 9.11 -18.19
N GLU A 28 18.14 8.31 -17.14
CA GLU A 28 19.41 7.70 -16.78
C GLU A 28 19.50 6.27 -17.34
N SER A 29 20.62 5.91 -17.94
CA SER A 29 20.84 4.59 -18.55
C SER A 29 20.80 3.44 -17.53
N SER A 30 20.87 3.75 -16.24
CA SER A 30 20.81 2.78 -15.15
C SER A 30 19.39 2.45 -14.68
N ILE A 31 18.35 3.09 -15.24
CA ILE A 31 16.96 2.89 -14.85
C ILE A 31 16.16 2.37 -16.05
N ASP A 32 15.53 1.20 -15.88
CA ASP A 32 14.59 0.63 -16.85
C ASP A 32 13.24 0.33 -16.20
N PHE A 33 12.20 0.25 -17.02
CA PHE A 33 10.83 -0.07 -16.59
C PHE A 33 10.22 -1.12 -17.51
N GLN A 34 9.61 -2.15 -16.94
CA GLN A 34 9.00 -3.24 -17.70
C GLN A 34 7.60 -3.58 -17.19
N ILE A 35 6.73 -4.00 -18.10
CA ILE A 35 5.41 -4.52 -17.77
C ILE A 35 5.61 -5.93 -17.22
N HIS A 36 5.20 -6.16 -15.97
CA HIS A 36 5.23 -7.47 -15.36
C HIS A 36 4.14 -7.61 -14.29
N ASN A 37 3.52 -8.79 -14.25
CA ASN A 37 2.58 -9.14 -13.22
C ASN A 37 3.32 -9.86 -12.09
N LEU A 38 3.40 -9.28 -10.90
CA LEU A 38 4.12 -9.86 -9.75
C LEU A 38 3.50 -11.18 -9.23
N ARG A 39 2.33 -11.59 -9.74
CA ARG A 39 1.81 -12.96 -9.51
C ARG A 39 2.58 -14.01 -10.31
N ASP A 40 3.27 -13.59 -11.37
CA ASP A 40 4.09 -14.45 -12.17
C ASP A 40 5.55 -14.47 -11.65
N PRO A 41 6.30 -15.58 -11.83
CA PRO A 41 7.67 -15.69 -11.38
C PRO A 41 8.60 -14.64 -12.01
N LEU A 42 9.65 -14.25 -11.28
CA LEU A 42 10.66 -13.30 -11.73
C LEU A 42 11.85 -13.99 -12.45
N ASP A 43 11.78 -15.27 -12.72
CA ASP A 43 12.93 -16.11 -13.18
C ASP A 43 13.60 -15.57 -14.45
N SER A 44 12.85 -14.94 -15.34
CA SER A 44 13.37 -14.38 -16.60
C SER A 44 14.03 -13.01 -16.43
N MET A 45 13.95 -12.39 -15.26
CA MET A 45 14.41 -11.01 -15.03
C MET A 45 15.80 -10.93 -14.39
N GLY A 46 16.41 -12.07 -14.06
CA GLY A 46 17.70 -12.15 -13.38
C GLY A 46 17.59 -12.11 -11.87
N LEU A 47 18.72 -11.92 -11.20
CA LEU A 47 18.80 -11.88 -9.74
C LEU A 47 19.17 -10.49 -9.25
N PHE A 48 18.45 -10.04 -8.23
CA PHE A 48 18.59 -8.71 -7.64
C PHE A 48 19.25 -8.76 -6.26
N ASP A 49 20.01 -7.73 -5.92
CA ASP A 49 20.55 -7.54 -4.56
C ASP A 49 19.48 -7.02 -3.60
N LEU A 50 18.50 -6.28 -4.14
CA LEU A 50 17.40 -5.71 -3.40
C LEU A 50 16.12 -5.76 -4.24
N ILE A 51 15.04 -6.24 -3.64
CA ILE A 51 13.68 -6.07 -4.16
C ILE A 51 12.92 -5.16 -3.19
N TRP A 52 12.26 -4.13 -3.73
CA TRP A 52 11.47 -3.16 -2.99
C TRP A 52 10.02 -3.19 -3.48
N VAL A 53 9.09 -3.57 -2.61
CA VAL A 53 7.64 -3.60 -2.89
C VAL A 53 6.95 -2.60 -2.00
N ARG A 54 6.15 -1.71 -2.60
CA ARG A 54 5.48 -0.63 -1.87
C ARG A 54 4.03 -0.46 -2.33
N PHE A 55 3.10 -0.42 -1.36
CA PHE A 55 1.67 -0.18 -1.59
C PHE A 55 1.10 -1.10 -2.67
N PHE A 56 1.40 -2.37 -2.55
CA PHE A 56 1.04 -3.37 -3.54
C PHE A 56 0.25 -4.52 -2.93
N LEU A 57 0.71 -5.10 -1.82
CA LEU A 57 0.10 -6.27 -1.22
C LEU A 57 -1.31 -5.99 -0.70
N GLU A 58 -1.62 -4.74 -0.33
CA GLU A 58 -2.98 -4.33 0.05
C GLU A 58 -4.04 -4.61 -1.04
N TYR A 59 -3.65 -4.74 -2.31
CA TYR A 59 -4.56 -5.02 -3.42
C TYR A 59 -4.70 -6.52 -3.76
N TYR A 60 -3.96 -7.39 -3.07
CA TYR A 60 -3.88 -8.83 -3.36
C TYR A 60 -3.96 -9.67 -2.08
N ARG A 61 -5.00 -9.44 -1.26
CA ARG A 61 -5.14 -10.06 0.07
C ARG A 61 -4.95 -11.58 0.07
N VAL A 62 -5.54 -12.26 -0.89
CA VAL A 62 -5.48 -13.73 -0.97
C VAL A 62 -4.15 -14.20 -1.53
N GLU A 63 -3.62 -13.52 -2.54
CA GLU A 63 -2.43 -13.92 -3.27
C GLU A 63 -1.12 -13.40 -2.64
N SER A 64 -1.19 -12.49 -1.67
CA SER A 64 -0.01 -11.87 -1.06
C SER A 64 1.05 -12.87 -0.58
N PRO A 65 0.72 -14.00 0.10
CA PRO A 65 1.73 -14.98 0.49
C PRO A 65 2.48 -15.59 -0.69
N ASP A 66 1.76 -15.93 -1.76
CA ASP A 66 2.35 -16.52 -2.97
C ASP A 66 3.19 -15.50 -3.75
N ILE A 67 2.72 -14.25 -3.83
CA ILE A 67 3.47 -13.15 -4.43
C ILE A 67 4.81 -12.96 -3.69
N VAL A 68 4.78 -12.86 -2.35
CA VAL A 68 6.01 -12.71 -1.57
C VAL A 68 6.94 -13.92 -1.75
N LYS A 69 6.39 -15.13 -1.85
CA LYS A 69 7.16 -16.34 -2.17
C LYS A 69 7.80 -16.27 -3.55
N ASN A 70 7.12 -15.76 -4.57
CA ASN A 70 7.68 -15.60 -5.91
C ASN A 70 8.85 -14.60 -5.93
N LEU A 71 8.79 -13.54 -5.12
CA LEU A 71 9.85 -12.54 -5.05
C LEU A 71 11.19 -13.12 -4.55
N ILE A 72 11.16 -14.16 -3.70
CA ILE A 72 12.41 -14.77 -3.20
C ILE A 72 13.23 -15.41 -4.33
N ALA A 73 12.58 -15.91 -5.39
CA ALA A 73 13.26 -16.48 -6.54
C ALA A 73 14.11 -15.43 -7.28
N GLY A 74 13.65 -14.18 -7.35
CA GLY A 74 14.37 -13.07 -7.97
C GLY A 74 15.50 -12.47 -7.12
N LEU A 75 15.72 -12.94 -5.86
CA LEU A 75 16.79 -12.43 -5.01
C LEU A 75 18.05 -13.31 -5.08
N LYS A 76 19.22 -12.68 -5.13
CA LYS A 76 20.51 -13.33 -4.86
C LYS A 76 20.53 -13.89 -3.43
N PRO A 77 21.28 -14.97 -3.16
CA PRO A 77 21.62 -15.33 -1.77
C PRO A 77 22.23 -14.12 -1.05
N GLY A 78 21.78 -13.81 0.17
CA GLY A 78 22.17 -12.59 0.90
C GLY A 78 21.51 -11.30 0.42
N GLY A 79 20.71 -11.34 -0.64
CA GLY A 79 19.91 -10.22 -1.11
C GLY A 79 18.76 -9.89 -0.14
N HIS A 80 18.22 -8.69 -0.22
CA HIS A 80 17.22 -8.17 0.70
C HIS A 80 15.85 -7.99 0.03
N LEU A 81 14.80 -8.40 0.71
CA LEU A 81 13.42 -8.05 0.40
C LEU A 81 12.94 -6.98 1.36
N CYS A 82 12.46 -5.86 0.82
CA CYS A 82 11.82 -4.79 1.57
C CYS A 82 10.35 -4.71 1.14
N LEU A 83 9.46 -4.96 2.08
CA LEU A 83 8.02 -4.83 1.92
C LEU A 83 7.54 -3.61 2.69
N LEU A 84 6.74 -2.77 2.06
CA LEU A 84 6.22 -1.54 2.64
C LEU A 84 4.73 -1.41 2.34
N ASP A 85 3.89 -1.48 3.37
CA ASP A 85 2.45 -1.38 3.19
C ASP A 85 1.75 -0.70 4.36
N LEU A 86 0.50 -0.29 4.11
CA LEU A 86 -0.34 0.36 5.11
C LEU A 86 -1.00 -0.67 6.03
N ASP A 87 -1.26 -0.22 7.25
CA ASP A 87 -2.03 -0.97 8.23
C ASP A 87 -3.18 -0.11 8.76
N HIS A 88 -4.30 -0.74 9.10
CA HIS A 88 -5.48 -0.03 9.60
C HIS A 88 -5.90 1.13 8.66
N ASN A 89 -5.91 0.85 7.36
CA ASN A 89 -6.08 1.84 6.31
C ASN A 89 -7.44 2.55 6.43
N CYS A 90 -7.46 3.88 6.43
CA CYS A 90 -8.65 4.74 6.60
C CYS A 90 -9.39 4.63 7.94
N LEU A 91 -8.81 4.03 8.99
CA LEU A 91 -9.53 3.71 10.22
C LEU A 91 -9.02 4.44 11.48
N ASN A 92 -7.99 5.28 11.38
CA ASN A 92 -7.43 5.95 12.55
C ASN A 92 -7.73 7.45 12.54
N HIS A 93 -8.85 7.81 13.14
CA HIS A 93 -9.30 9.19 13.28
C HIS A 93 -9.70 9.48 14.73
N TYR A 94 -9.29 10.63 15.25
CA TYR A 94 -9.78 11.13 16.54
C TYR A 94 -11.00 12.04 16.32
N GLU A 95 -12.02 11.85 17.14
CA GLU A 95 -13.31 12.57 17.11
C GLU A 95 -14.11 12.41 15.80
N LEU A 96 -13.87 11.35 15.01
CA LEU A 96 -14.77 11.02 13.92
C LEU A 96 -16.15 10.64 14.49
N PRO A 97 -17.26 11.21 13.99
CA PRO A 97 -18.60 10.83 14.46
C PRO A 97 -18.85 9.33 14.33
N THR A 98 -19.41 8.71 15.36
CA THR A 98 -19.57 7.24 15.46
C THR A 98 -20.29 6.62 14.25
N LYS A 99 -21.24 7.33 13.63
CA LYS A 99 -21.91 6.83 12.42
C LYS A 99 -20.96 6.77 11.24
N MET A 100 -20.10 7.78 11.08
CA MET A 100 -19.10 7.79 10.01
C MET A 100 -18.03 6.73 10.24
N GLU A 101 -17.57 6.58 11.48
CA GLU A 101 -16.61 5.53 11.86
C GLU A 101 -17.13 4.13 11.51
N LYS A 102 -18.41 3.85 11.83
CA LYS A 102 -19.05 2.59 11.47
C LYS A 102 -19.10 2.36 9.94
N ILE A 103 -19.44 3.39 9.19
CA ILE A 103 -19.47 3.29 7.72
C ILE A 103 -18.07 3.01 7.16
N LEU A 104 -17.05 3.75 7.61
CA LEU A 104 -15.67 3.49 7.15
C LEU A 104 -15.20 2.08 7.51
N PHE A 105 -15.53 1.61 8.72
CA PHE A 105 -15.19 0.26 9.13
C PHE A 105 -15.87 -0.80 8.25
N GLU A 106 -17.18 -0.64 8.01
CA GLU A 106 -17.93 -1.57 7.15
C GLU A 106 -17.47 -1.49 5.69
N LEU A 107 -17.13 -0.30 5.19
CA LEU A 107 -16.52 -0.12 3.88
C LEU A 107 -15.22 -0.93 3.75
N MET A 108 -14.31 -0.83 4.71
CA MET A 108 -13.07 -1.60 4.71
C MET A 108 -13.32 -3.11 4.81
N ASN A 109 -14.28 -3.54 5.63
CA ASN A 109 -14.70 -4.94 5.73
C ASN A 109 -15.22 -5.49 4.39
N ARG A 110 -16.01 -4.72 3.68
CA ARG A 110 -16.50 -5.11 2.36
C ARG A 110 -15.40 -5.19 1.32
N LEU A 111 -14.52 -4.21 1.28
CA LEU A 111 -13.36 -4.23 0.39
C LEU A 111 -12.49 -5.47 0.66
N GLU A 112 -12.31 -5.84 1.93
CA GLU A 112 -11.56 -7.02 2.32
C GLU A 112 -12.23 -8.32 1.86
N LYS A 113 -13.54 -8.46 2.09
CA LYS A 113 -14.26 -9.72 1.81
C LYS A 113 -14.60 -9.93 0.34
N GLU A 114 -14.93 -8.85 -0.36
CA GLU A 114 -15.53 -8.93 -1.69
C GLU A 114 -14.59 -8.47 -2.82
N TYR A 115 -13.58 -7.64 -2.50
CA TYR A 115 -12.73 -7.00 -3.50
C TYR A 115 -11.24 -7.31 -3.36
N ASN A 116 -10.91 -8.33 -2.55
CA ASN A 116 -9.53 -8.78 -2.36
C ASN A 116 -8.56 -7.70 -1.83
N PHE A 117 -9.11 -6.61 -1.28
CA PHE A 117 -8.33 -5.54 -0.66
C PHE A 117 -7.99 -5.89 0.79
N ASP A 118 -6.79 -5.59 1.25
CA ASP A 118 -6.34 -5.86 2.61
C ASP A 118 -6.05 -4.55 3.37
N PRO A 119 -7.02 -4.03 4.14
CA PRO A 119 -6.78 -2.82 4.94
C PRO A 119 -5.77 -3.02 6.07
N PHE A 120 -5.34 -4.26 6.30
CA PHE A 120 -4.41 -4.66 7.36
C PHE A 120 -3.16 -5.35 6.80
N SER A 121 -2.77 -5.05 5.58
CA SER A 121 -1.64 -5.66 4.89
C SER A 121 -0.32 -5.48 5.66
N GLY A 122 -0.08 -4.29 6.21
CA GLY A 122 1.17 -3.94 6.88
C GLY A 122 1.55 -4.87 8.04
N ARG A 123 0.60 -5.26 8.90
CA ARG A 123 0.86 -6.14 10.05
C ARG A 123 1.23 -7.57 9.68
N LYS A 124 0.99 -7.98 8.44
CA LYS A 124 1.25 -9.34 7.95
C LYS A 124 2.67 -9.50 7.38
N LEU A 125 3.33 -8.40 7.05
CA LEU A 125 4.63 -8.42 6.36
C LEU A 125 5.70 -9.22 7.10
N TYR A 126 5.72 -9.11 8.44
CA TYR A 126 6.67 -9.88 9.26
C TYR A 126 6.43 -11.39 9.13
N ALA A 127 5.18 -11.82 9.25
CA ALA A 127 4.83 -13.23 9.15
C ALA A 127 5.22 -13.82 7.79
N TYR A 128 5.00 -13.09 6.70
CA TYR A 128 5.42 -13.53 5.36
C TYR A 128 6.92 -13.78 5.27
N LEU A 129 7.74 -12.87 5.80
CA LEU A 129 9.20 -13.04 5.77
C LEU A 129 9.65 -14.15 6.72
N TYR A 130 9.04 -14.24 7.90
CA TYR A 130 9.37 -15.25 8.90
C TYR A 130 9.08 -16.67 8.38
N ASP A 131 7.88 -16.88 7.82
CA ASP A 131 7.45 -18.19 7.31
C ASP A 131 8.27 -18.64 6.10
N LEU A 132 8.83 -17.72 5.34
CA LEU A 132 9.73 -17.99 4.21
C LEU A 132 11.21 -18.14 4.61
N GLY A 133 11.52 -18.08 5.91
CA GLY A 133 12.87 -18.31 6.45
C GLY A 133 13.87 -17.18 6.20
N TYR A 134 13.38 -15.94 5.96
CA TYR A 134 14.27 -14.79 5.89
C TYR A 134 15.02 -14.58 7.20
N GLN A 135 16.25 -14.10 7.10
CA GLN A 135 17.13 -13.79 8.23
C GLN A 135 17.18 -12.28 8.47
N ASP A 136 17.63 -11.89 9.67
CA ASP A 136 17.83 -10.49 10.07
C ASP A 136 16.62 -9.60 9.76
N ILE A 137 15.42 -10.11 10.07
CA ILE A 137 14.17 -9.39 9.82
C ILE A 137 14.12 -8.15 10.71
N GLN A 138 13.96 -7.00 10.08
CA GLN A 138 13.84 -5.69 10.73
C GLN A 138 12.49 -5.06 10.38
N LEU A 139 11.90 -4.39 11.36
CA LEU A 139 10.66 -3.63 11.21
C LEU A 139 10.88 -2.16 11.53
N ASP A 140 10.24 -1.30 10.77
CA ASP A 140 10.06 0.12 11.08
C ASP A 140 8.58 0.48 10.95
N LEU A 141 8.06 1.21 11.93
CA LEU A 141 6.66 1.68 11.96
C LEU A 141 6.66 3.20 12.00
N ARG A 142 6.00 3.81 11.01
CA ARG A 142 5.85 5.25 10.91
C ARG A 142 4.40 5.66 10.72
N ALA A 143 4.07 6.88 11.10
CA ALA A 143 2.79 7.48 10.73
C ALA A 143 2.87 8.00 9.29
N HIS A 144 2.04 7.44 8.43
CA HIS A 144 1.78 7.95 7.08
C HIS A 144 0.49 8.77 7.09
N HIS A 145 0.38 9.80 6.25
CA HIS A 145 -0.73 10.74 6.28
C HIS A 145 -1.02 11.27 7.70
N LEU A 146 0.03 11.61 8.46
CA LEU A 146 -0.14 12.23 9.76
C LEU A 146 -0.68 13.65 9.57
N ILE A 147 -1.96 13.86 9.95
CA ILE A 147 -2.69 15.07 9.68
C ILE A 147 -3.29 15.61 10.99
N TYR A 148 -2.92 16.83 11.36
CA TYR A 148 -3.44 17.59 12.49
C TYR A 148 -3.38 19.08 12.17
N GLY A 149 -4.15 19.92 12.88
CA GLY A 149 -4.22 21.34 12.59
C GLY A 149 -4.77 21.64 11.18
N LYS A 150 -4.26 22.65 10.51
CA LYS A 150 -4.70 23.00 9.15
C LYS A 150 -4.28 21.91 8.15
N ILE A 151 -5.25 21.33 7.46
CA ILE A 151 -4.98 20.34 6.40
C ILE A 151 -4.47 21.03 5.14
N ARG A 152 -3.58 20.36 4.38
CA ARG A 152 -3.17 20.79 3.05
C ARG A 152 -4.24 20.37 2.03
N ASP A 153 -4.40 21.17 0.98
CA ASP A 153 -5.42 20.91 -0.04
C ASP A 153 -5.22 19.56 -0.74
N GLU A 154 -3.96 19.15 -0.97
CA GLU A 154 -3.63 17.86 -1.57
C GLU A 154 -4.03 16.68 -0.65
N ASP A 155 -3.81 16.81 0.65
CA ASP A 155 -4.18 15.77 1.61
C ASP A 155 -5.71 15.65 1.73
N LEU A 156 -6.43 16.78 1.77
CA LEU A 156 -7.88 16.80 1.76
C LEU A 156 -8.42 16.12 0.50
N PHE A 157 -7.95 16.54 -0.67
CA PHE A 157 -8.35 15.95 -1.95
C PHE A 157 -8.10 14.44 -1.97
N ASN A 158 -6.91 14.00 -1.57
CA ASN A 158 -6.55 12.59 -1.58
C ASN A 158 -7.43 11.75 -0.64
N TRP A 159 -7.73 12.26 0.57
CA TRP A 159 -8.59 11.55 1.51
C TRP A 159 -10.04 11.44 1.02
N ILE A 160 -10.63 12.54 0.56
CA ILE A 160 -11.98 12.53 0.01
C ILE A 160 -12.06 11.58 -1.19
N LYS A 161 -11.11 11.71 -2.14
CA LYS A 161 -11.08 10.88 -3.33
C LYS A 161 -10.89 9.40 -3.05
N LYS A 162 -10.08 9.06 -2.06
CA LYS A 162 -9.86 7.68 -1.63
C LYS A 162 -11.15 7.01 -1.14
N VAL A 163 -11.89 7.69 -0.27
CA VAL A 163 -13.16 7.17 0.25
C VAL A 163 -14.25 7.19 -0.82
N GLU A 164 -14.28 8.20 -1.69
CA GLU A 164 -15.21 8.27 -2.82
C GLU A 164 -15.03 7.07 -3.76
N VAL A 165 -13.82 6.79 -4.20
CA VAL A 165 -13.54 5.63 -5.07
C VAL A 165 -13.90 4.31 -4.40
N ALA A 166 -13.62 4.17 -3.11
CA ALA A 166 -14.02 2.99 -2.35
C ALA A 166 -15.54 2.85 -2.24
N SER A 167 -16.28 3.96 -2.03
CA SER A 167 -17.73 3.98 -1.88
C SER A 167 -18.49 3.61 -3.15
N MET A 168 -17.93 3.84 -4.33
CA MET A 168 -18.55 3.43 -5.61
C MET A 168 -18.88 1.94 -5.70
N LYS A 169 -18.24 1.12 -4.86
CA LYS A 169 -18.46 -0.34 -4.80
C LYS A 169 -19.43 -0.76 -3.70
N THR A 170 -19.93 0.18 -2.91
CA THR A 170 -20.66 -0.10 -1.66
C THR A 170 -21.66 1.02 -1.35
N GLU A 171 -22.34 1.54 -2.38
CA GLU A 171 -23.26 2.70 -2.26
C GLU A 171 -24.36 2.47 -1.20
N GLU A 172 -24.82 1.23 -1.04
CA GLU A 172 -25.85 0.86 -0.07
C GLU A 172 -25.45 1.10 1.40
N LEU A 173 -24.14 1.17 1.71
CA LEU A 173 -23.69 1.49 3.08
C LEU A 173 -24.05 2.91 3.53
N PHE A 174 -24.36 3.78 2.57
CA PHE A 174 -24.69 5.18 2.85
C PHE A 174 -26.19 5.44 2.93
N GLU A 175 -27.05 4.45 2.61
CA GLU A 175 -28.51 4.62 2.67
C GLU A 175 -29.00 4.94 4.08
N ASP A 176 -28.40 4.35 5.12
CA ASP A 176 -28.72 4.61 6.51
C ASP A 176 -28.07 5.88 7.09
N TYR A 177 -27.24 6.57 6.31
CA TYR A 177 -26.67 7.84 6.74
C TYR A 177 -27.70 8.98 6.56
N PRO A 178 -27.91 9.87 7.56
CA PRO A 178 -28.86 10.96 7.45
C PRO A 178 -28.53 11.87 6.26
N GLY A 179 -29.35 11.85 5.22
CA GLY A 179 -29.12 12.57 3.98
C GLY A 179 -28.30 11.79 2.93
N GLY A 180 -27.99 10.52 3.19
CA GLY A 180 -27.36 9.61 2.22
C GLY A 180 -25.89 9.88 1.93
N HIS A 181 -25.44 9.39 0.79
CA HIS A 181 -24.06 9.48 0.32
C HIS A 181 -23.51 10.91 0.28
N ASP A 182 -24.24 11.85 -0.30
CA ASP A 182 -23.76 13.24 -0.44
C ASP A 182 -23.59 13.92 0.91
N ALA A 183 -24.52 13.68 1.86
CA ALA A 183 -24.42 14.21 3.20
C ALA A 183 -23.23 13.62 3.95
N PHE A 184 -22.95 12.32 3.78
CA PHE A 184 -21.75 11.70 4.34
C PHE A 184 -20.47 12.41 3.86
N PHE A 185 -20.34 12.66 2.57
CA PHE A 185 -19.15 13.30 2.03
C PHE A 185 -19.01 14.77 2.43
N ALA A 186 -20.13 15.48 2.55
CA ALA A 186 -20.13 16.84 3.09
C ALA A 186 -19.64 16.87 4.56
N ASP A 187 -20.14 15.97 5.39
CA ASP A 187 -19.74 15.86 6.81
C ASP A 187 -18.30 15.33 6.94
N PHE A 188 -17.88 14.39 6.10
CA PHE A 188 -16.51 13.88 6.08
C PHE A 188 -15.49 14.97 5.68
N THR A 189 -15.85 15.79 4.71
CA THR A 189 -15.06 16.96 4.33
C THR A 189 -14.97 17.95 5.49
N LYS A 190 -16.11 18.23 6.15
CA LYS A 190 -16.15 19.10 7.33
C LYS A 190 -15.29 18.58 8.48
N PHE A 191 -15.31 17.26 8.72
CA PHE A 191 -14.42 16.62 9.69
C PHE A 191 -12.95 16.89 9.36
N PHE A 192 -12.53 16.74 8.10
CA PHE A 192 -11.15 17.01 7.70
C PHE A 192 -10.75 18.48 7.80
N LEU A 193 -11.68 19.41 7.73
CA LEU A 193 -11.46 20.84 7.92
C LEU A 193 -11.42 21.26 9.42
N ASP A 194 -11.85 20.40 10.34
CA ASP A 194 -11.72 20.67 11.77
C ASP A 194 -10.24 20.62 12.18
N MET A 195 -9.74 21.71 12.74
CA MET A 195 -8.34 21.82 13.17
C MET A 195 -8.00 20.96 14.39
N ARG A 196 -8.99 20.45 15.11
CA ARG A 196 -8.81 19.59 16.29
C ARG A 196 -8.67 18.12 15.96
N ARG A 197 -9.06 17.72 14.75
CA ARG A 197 -8.95 16.32 14.34
C ARG A 197 -7.50 15.87 14.35
N PHE A 198 -7.33 14.57 14.56
CA PHE A 198 -6.06 13.88 14.40
C PHE A 198 -6.28 12.62 13.55
N THR A 199 -5.56 12.52 12.46
CA THR A 199 -5.65 11.38 11.51
C THR A 199 -4.26 10.87 11.20
N TYR A 200 -4.09 9.57 11.17
CA TYR A 200 -2.86 8.93 10.68
C TYR A 200 -3.15 7.55 10.13
N THR A 201 -2.26 7.05 9.29
CA THR A 201 -2.25 5.64 8.86
C THR A 201 -0.92 5.02 9.23
N PRO A 202 -0.87 3.91 9.97
CA PRO A 202 0.37 3.19 10.20
C PRO A 202 0.98 2.73 8.87
N LEU A 203 2.25 3.01 8.67
CA LEU A 203 3.06 2.54 7.56
C LEU A 203 4.11 1.60 8.11
N ILE A 204 4.05 0.35 7.71
CA ILE A 204 4.96 -0.68 8.18
C ILE A 204 5.93 -1.04 7.07
N LEU A 205 7.22 -0.91 7.35
CA LEU A 205 8.30 -1.43 6.54
C LEU A 205 8.83 -2.69 7.21
N CYS A 206 8.91 -3.77 6.46
CA CYS A 206 9.55 -5.00 6.88
C CYS A 206 10.65 -5.37 5.88
N LYS A 207 11.88 -5.55 6.37
CA LYS A 207 13.05 -5.91 5.58
C LYS A 207 13.62 -7.23 6.11
N GLY A 208 13.90 -8.17 5.21
CA GLY A 208 14.58 -9.41 5.54
C GLY A 208 15.66 -9.77 4.53
N MET A 209 16.64 -10.53 4.94
CA MET A 209 17.72 -11.05 4.11
C MET A 209 17.42 -12.48 3.68
N LYS A 210 17.54 -12.79 2.40
CA LYS A 210 17.47 -14.17 1.89
C LYS A 210 18.68 -14.96 2.41
N PRO A 211 18.48 -16.17 2.96
CA PRO A 211 19.60 -17.00 3.43
C PRO A 211 20.68 -17.18 2.37
N LEU A 212 21.94 -17.25 2.79
CA LEU A 212 23.08 -17.52 1.90
C LEU A 212 23.06 -18.95 1.36
N PHE A 213 22.51 -19.87 2.16
CA PHE A 213 22.36 -21.27 1.81
C PHE A 213 20.92 -21.69 1.98
N PRO A 214 20.35 -22.55 1.10
CA PRO A 214 19.00 -23.04 1.19
C PRO A 214 18.78 -23.93 2.43
#